data_90e8919c2e0f58712b445ca06df708ad
#
_entry.id   90e8919c2e0f58712b445ca06df708ad
#
_cell.length_a   1.000
_cell.length_b   1.000
_cell.length_c   1.000
_cell.angle_alpha   90.00
_cell.angle_beta   90.00
_cell.angle_gamma   90.00
#
_symmetry.space_group_name_H-M   'P 1'
#
loop_
_entity.id
_entity.type
_entity.pdbx_description
1 polymer ?
#
loop_
_entity_poly.entity_id
_entity_poly.type
_entity_poly.pdbx_seq_one_letter_code
_entity_poly.pdbx_strand_id
1 'polypeptide(L)'
;MKKILFVSHTFMGGPFVVGSHHLARTFSELGHKVIHLSTPVTPIHHLKKDNITKMKIARSNEINQINENLIDYIPFSIGLPWSMMRPIYNNLKINFSVLFLKSNIQKVIKSFFDTLEIDYLIIDQPTMVGIENLVTAKKIIYRATDLYAEMMNDTSILNAEKNIIKKADGLIGTSKPVLNHITAMNEELPSLLVENGVNFKHFSEEREMPHLYQNFIGKRAIYAGAIDERLDLNAIIDLAKSNPDVHTIVIGPLNEETIKDQYKNIKNLHFLGSIDYNDLPAYLQYADVALLPLSNHKANNGRSPMKLYEYLAAGLPVVTKKTDELVNRNEKNIYFYENINETVREVISLNLQKNDVKENIGKYGWEQKAKLVYEFAEKL
;
A
#
# COMPACT_ATOMS: atom_id res chain seq x y z
N MET A 1 17.54 2.65 -20.68
CA MET A 1 17.67 2.02 -19.34
C MET A 1 18.00 3.12 -18.33
N LYS A 2 17.21 3.28 -17.27
CA LYS A 2 17.41 4.26 -16.17
C LYS A 2 17.82 3.55 -14.90
N LYS A 3 18.49 4.26 -14.00
CA LYS A 3 18.90 3.83 -12.68
C LYS A 3 18.00 4.50 -11.65
N ILE A 4 17.16 3.73 -10.97
CA ILE A 4 16.09 4.24 -10.09
C ILE A 4 16.30 3.74 -8.67
N LEU A 5 16.28 4.65 -7.70
CA LEU A 5 16.22 4.32 -6.28
C LEU A 5 14.81 4.67 -5.75
N PHE A 6 14.07 3.63 -5.36
CA PHE A 6 12.82 3.76 -4.62
C PHE A 6 13.05 3.69 -3.12
N VAL A 7 12.53 4.65 -2.38
CA VAL A 7 12.62 4.71 -0.90
C VAL A 7 11.23 4.53 -0.31
N SER A 8 11.00 3.39 0.33
CA SER A 8 9.70 2.92 0.81
C SER A 8 9.69 2.64 2.32
N HIS A 9 8.52 2.44 2.89
CA HIS A 9 8.36 2.11 4.31
C HIS A 9 8.54 0.63 4.62
N THR A 10 8.30 -0.26 3.65
CA THR A 10 8.35 -1.72 3.85
C THR A 10 9.23 -2.40 2.80
N PHE A 11 9.62 -3.63 3.07
CA PHE A 11 10.52 -4.43 2.25
C PHE A 11 9.76 -5.45 1.40
N MET A 12 10.34 -5.85 0.27
CA MET A 12 9.76 -6.87 -0.60
C MET A 12 9.86 -8.26 0.01
N GLY A 13 8.83 -9.10 -0.21
CA GLY A 13 8.73 -10.44 0.37
C GLY A 13 8.38 -10.44 1.86
N GLY A 14 7.89 -9.32 2.38
CA GLY A 14 7.17 -9.23 3.65
C GLY A 14 5.68 -9.56 3.47
N PRO A 15 4.90 -9.51 4.55
CA PRO A 15 3.47 -9.88 4.52
C PRO A 15 2.59 -8.83 3.81
N PHE A 16 3.13 -7.66 3.50
CA PHE A 16 2.40 -6.58 2.84
C PHE A 16 3.01 -6.29 1.47
N VAL A 17 2.19 -6.29 0.44
CA VAL A 17 2.53 -5.80 -0.88
C VAL A 17 1.94 -4.40 -1.04
N VAL A 18 2.78 -3.43 -1.40
CA VAL A 18 2.41 -2.01 -1.48
C VAL A 18 2.74 -1.43 -2.86
N GLY A 19 2.21 -0.24 -3.14
CA GLY A 19 2.36 0.41 -4.46
C GLY A 19 3.80 0.58 -4.92
N SER A 20 4.75 0.86 -4.02
CA SER A 20 6.18 0.96 -4.37
C SER A 20 6.77 -0.38 -4.84
N HIS A 21 6.33 -1.51 -4.27
CA HIS A 21 6.76 -2.84 -4.72
C HIS A 21 6.33 -3.12 -6.16
N HIS A 22 5.08 -2.80 -6.48
CA HIS A 22 4.56 -2.97 -7.84
C HIS A 22 5.27 -2.06 -8.83
N LEU A 23 5.40 -0.76 -8.52
CA LEU A 23 6.11 0.17 -9.40
C LEU A 23 7.57 -0.25 -9.63
N ALA A 24 8.29 -0.63 -8.56
CA ALA A 24 9.68 -1.06 -8.67
C ALA A 24 9.80 -2.33 -9.55
N ARG A 25 8.90 -3.32 -9.40
CA ARG A 25 8.84 -4.50 -10.27
C ARG A 25 8.56 -4.11 -11.72
N THR A 26 7.53 -3.29 -11.94
CA THR A 26 7.14 -2.87 -13.29
C THR A 26 8.26 -2.09 -13.96
N PHE A 27 8.95 -1.18 -13.28
CA PHE A 27 10.11 -0.50 -13.84
C PHE A 27 11.24 -1.48 -14.22
N SER A 28 11.48 -2.50 -13.40
CA SER A 28 12.50 -3.51 -13.72
C SER A 28 12.12 -4.39 -14.90
N GLU A 29 10.85 -4.73 -15.05
CA GLU A 29 10.30 -5.48 -16.20
C GLU A 29 10.35 -4.66 -17.50
N LEU A 30 10.26 -3.33 -17.40
CA LEU A 30 10.47 -2.39 -18.52
C LEU A 30 11.96 -2.16 -18.85
N GLY A 31 12.88 -2.90 -18.22
CA GLY A 31 14.32 -2.88 -18.51
C GLY A 31 15.09 -1.76 -17.79
N HIS A 32 14.53 -1.13 -16.76
CA HIS A 32 15.25 -0.19 -15.91
C HIS A 32 15.92 -0.92 -14.74
N LYS A 33 17.09 -0.48 -14.29
CA LYS A 33 17.73 -0.98 -13.06
C LYS A 33 17.11 -0.28 -11.84
N VAL A 34 16.65 -1.05 -10.87
CA VAL A 34 15.91 -0.53 -9.71
C VAL A 34 16.50 -1.07 -8.41
N ILE A 35 16.77 -0.17 -7.47
CA ILE A 35 16.99 -0.50 -6.07
C ILE A 35 15.72 -0.09 -5.30
N HIS A 36 15.09 -1.03 -4.63
CA HIS A 36 14.05 -0.76 -3.66
C HIS A 36 14.68 -0.73 -2.27
N LEU A 37 14.60 0.41 -1.60
CA LEU A 37 15.19 0.68 -0.29
C LEU A 37 14.08 0.87 0.73
N SER A 38 14.07 0.05 1.77
CA SER A 38 13.11 0.24 2.87
C SER A 38 13.70 1.05 4.03
N THR A 39 12.85 1.45 4.97
CA THR A 39 13.28 2.08 6.22
C THR A 39 14.29 1.19 6.97
N PRO A 40 15.28 1.77 7.67
CA PRO A 40 16.36 1.01 8.28
C PRO A 40 15.91 0.15 9.46
N VAL A 41 16.64 -0.94 9.69
CA VAL A 41 16.71 -1.58 11.00
C VAL A 41 17.64 -0.76 11.89
N THR A 42 17.28 -0.62 13.17
CA THR A 42 18.11 0.04 14.20
C THR A 42 18.27 -0.89 15.39
N PRO A 43 19.24 -0.64 16.31
CA PRO A 43 19.44 -1.48 17.49
C PRO A 43 18.16 -1.69 18.32
N ILE A 44 17.28 -0.69 18.39
CA ILE A 44 16.01 -0.75 19.14
C ILE A 44 15.06 -1.81 18.54
N HIS A 45 15.12 -2.07 17.24
CA HIS A 45 14.27 -3.09 16.62
C HIS A 45 14.54 -4.50 17.18
N HIS A 46 15.75 -4.79 17.65
CA HIS A 46 16.09 -6.09 18.28
C HIS A 46 15.34 -6.33 19.59
N LEU A 47 14.78 -5.31 20.21
CA LEU A 47 13.93 -5.42 21.41
C LEU A 47 12.48 -5.79 21.09
N LYS A 48 12.07 -5.67 19.82
CA LYS A 48 10.72 -6.02 19.37
C LYS A 48 10.60 -7.53 19.12
N LYS A 49 9.44 -8.08 19.47
CA LYS A 49 9.18 -9.53 19.39
C LYS A 49 8.28 -9.93 18.22
N ASP A 50 7.68 -8.96 17.52
CA ASP A 50 6.78 -9.25 16.42
C ASP A 50 7.49 -9.89 15.22
N ASN A 51 6.77 -10.72 14.49
CA ASN A 51 7.33 -11.52 13.40
C ASN A 51 7.80 -10.66 12.22
N ILE A 52 7.13 -9.56 11.93
CA ILE A 52 7.50 -8.68 10.81
C ILE A 52 8.85 -8.02 11.09
N THR A 53 9.05 -7.52 12.32
CA THR A 53 10.33 -6.94 12.74
C THR A 53 11.44 -8.00 12.70
N LYS A 54 11.17 -9.24 13.15
CA LYS A 54 12.16 -10.34 13.07
C LYS A 54 12.56 -10.65 11.62
N MET A 55 11.59 -10.74 10.70
CA MET A 55 11.87 -10.95 9.27
C MET A 55 12.71 -9.81 8.69
N LYS A 56 12.41 -8.56 9.06
CA LYS A 56 13.14 -7.37 8.64
C LYS A 56 14.59 -7.38 9.15
N ILE A 57 14.80 -7.76 10.42
CA ILE A 57 16.13 -7.90 11.02
C ILE A 57 16.96 -8.96 10.30
N ALA A 58 16.37 -10.14 10.05
CA ALA A 58 17.06 -11.25 9.40
C ALA A 58 17.57 -10.92 7.99
N ARG A 59 16.96 -9.94 7.30
CA ARG A 59 17.34 -9.49 5.95
C ARG A 59 18.14 -8.19 5.94
N SER A 60 18.47 -7.66 7.12
CA SER A 60 19.15 -6.37 7.24
C SER A 60 20.58 -6.44 6.72
N ASN A 61 20.98 -5.44 5.93
CA ASN A 61 22.27 -5.34 5.22
C ASN A 61 22.55 -6.43 4.18
N GLU A 62 21.53 -7.23 3.83
CA GLU A 62 21.65 -8.20 2.75
C GLU A 62 20.97 -7.65 1.47
N ILE A 63 21.62 -7.89 0.33
CA ILE A 63 21.03 -7.58 -0.99
C ILE A 63 20.13 -8.75 -1.37
N ASN A 64 18.83 -8.50 -1.39
CA ASN A 64 17.86 -9.47 -1.84
C ASN A 64 17.56 -9.27 -3.33
N GLN A 65 18.10 -10.15 -4.17
CA GLN A 65 17.85 -10.13 -5.61
C GLN A 65 16.44 -10.59 -5.91
N ILE A 66 15.61 -9.71 -6.47
CA ILE A 66 14.22 -10.03 -6.87
C ILE A 66 14.17 -10.55 -8.29
N ASN A 67 14.88 -9.87 -9.20
CA ASN A 67 15.13 -10.30 -10.58
C ASN A 67 16.44 -9.65 -11.09
N GLU A 68 16.79 -9.86 -12.35
CA GLU A 68 18.02 -9.35 -12.93
C GLU A 68 18.19 -7.82 -12.77
N ASN A 69 17.09 -7.07 -12.83
CA ASN A 69 17.06 -5.61 -12.81
C ASN A 69 16.55 -5.00 -11.51
N LEU A 70 16.20 -5.81 -10.50
CA LEU A 70 15.63 -5.33 -9.25
C LEU A 70 16.25 -6.00 -8.03
N ILE A 71 16.74 -5.18 -7.12
CA ILE A 71 17.13 -5.60 -5.79
C ILE A 71 16.31 -4.90 -4.72
N ASP A 72 16.05 -5.60 -3.60
CA ASP A 72 15.49 -5.04 -2.37
C ASP A 72 16.58 -4.98 -1.30
N TYR A 73 16.68 -3.85 -0.62
CA TYR A 73 17.70 -3.63 0.40
C TYR A 73 17.13 -3.02 1.67
N ILE A 74 17.41 -3.64 2.80
CA ILE A 74 17.05 -3.16 4.13
C ILE A 74 18.34 -2.71 4.83
N PRO A 75 18.59 -1.41 4.95
CA PRO A 75 19.83 -0.95 5.59
C PRO A 75 19.76 -1.13 7.12
N PHE A 76 20.90 -1.34 7.75
CA PHE A 76 21.07 -1.21 9.19
C PHE A 76 21.66 0.17 9.52
N SER A 77 21.03 0.88 10.45
CA SER A 77 21.50 2.15 10.99
C SER A 77 21.79 2.04 12.48
N ILE A 78 22.92 2.59 12.91
CA ILE A 78 23.22 2.74 14.34
C ILE A 78 22.40 3.83 15.04
N GLY A 79 21.54 4.53 14.29
CA GLY A 79 20.63 5.55 14.82
C GLY A 79 19.42 4.98 15.55
N LEU A 80 18.42 5.83 15.72
CA LEU A 80 17.17 5.53 16.43
C LEU A 80 16.00 5.36 15.43
N PRO A 81 14.96 4.56 15.74
CA PRO A 81 13.74 4.55 14.94
C PRO A 81 13.07 5.93 14.94
N TRP A 82 12.30 6.24 13.90
CA TRP A 82 11.69 7.57 13.73
C TRP A 82 10.90 8.03 14.96
N SER A 83 10.16 7.16 15.61
CA SER A 83 9.38 7.49 16.82
C SER A 83 10.21 8.11 17.94
N MET A 84 11.48 7.73 18.04
CA MET A 84 12.46 8.30 18.99
C MET A 84 13.28 9.42 18.37
N MET A 85 13.46 9.40 17.06
CA MET A 85 14.24 10.39 16.31
C MET A 85 13.50 11.70 16.10
N ARG A 86 12.16 11.67 16.00
CA ARG A 86 11.31 12.83 15.67
C ARG A 86 11.50 14.07 16.55
N PRO A 87 11.65 14.00 17.89
CA PRO A 87 11.89 15.20 18.71
C PRO A 87 13.26 15.83 18.41
N ILE A 88 14.28 15.01 18.16
CA ILE A 88 15.61 15.47 17.77
C ILE A 88 15.54 16.14 16.40
N TYR A 89 14.87 15.49 15.46
CA TYR A 89 14.66 16.02 14.10
C TYR A 89 13.91 17.36 14.10
N ASN A 90 12.89 17.52 14.93
CA ASN A 90 12.12 18.77 15.01
C ASN A 90 13.00 19.96 15.45
N ASN A 91 13.98 19.72 16.31
CA ASN A 91 14.89 20.75 16.79
C ASN A 91 16.07 20.99 15.83
N LEU A 92 16.76 19.93 15.43
CA LEU A 92 18.02 20.02 14.68
C LEU A 92 17.85 19.95 13.16
N LYS A 93 16.70 19.50 12.68
CA LYS A 93 16.41 19.22 11.24
C LYS A 93 17.37 18.18 10.63
N ILE A 94 18.00 17.34 11.45
CA ILE A 94 18.91 16.28 11.05
C ILE A 94 18.32 14.94 11.46
N ASN A 95 18.19 14.04 10.49
CA ASN A 95 17.83 12.65 10.73
C ASN A 95 19.10 11.80 10.80
N PHE A 96 19.64 11.63 12.00
CA PHE A 96 20.89 10.88 12.21
C PHE A 96 20.77 9.42 11.75
N SER A 97 19.59 8.82 11.87
CA SER A 97 19.37 7.43 11.43
C SER A 97 19.56 7.28 9.93
N VAL A 98 19.17 8.27 9.15
CA VAL A 98 19.42 8.32 7.71
C VAL A 98 20.85 8.73 7.40
N LEU A 99 21.38 9.73 8.12
CA LEU A 99 22.77 10.20 7.93
C LEU A 99 23.80 9.07 8.06
N PHE A 100 23.62 8.18 9.02
CA PHE A 100 24.52 7.02 9.22
C PHE A 100 24.43 5.95 8.12
N LEU A 101 23.48 6.06 7.21
CA LEU A 101 23.33 5.12 6.08
C LEU A 101 24.21 5.47 4.88
N LYS A 102 24.85 6.65 4.85
CA LYS A 102 25.55 7.17 3.66
C LYS A 102 26.47 6.13 3.03
N SER A 103 27.39 5.57 3.81
CA SER A 103 28.38 4.59 3.30
C SER A 103 27.71 3.32 2.76
N ASN A 104 26.72 2.78 3.49
CA ASN A 104 26.02 1.56 3.10
C ASN A 104 25.24 1.77 1.81
N ILE A 105 24.49 2.86 1.71
CA ILE A 105 23.67 3.16 0.51
C ILE A 105 24.57 3.39 -0.69
N GLN A 106 25.64 4.18 -0.56
CA GLN A 106 26.59 4.43 -1.65
C GLN A 106 27.27 3.14 -2.13
N LYS A 107 27.60 2.23 -1.18
CA LYS A 107 28.18 0.92 -1.53
C LYS A 107 27.20 0.08 -2.36
N VAL A 108 25.93 0.02 -1.96
CA VAL A 108 24.89 -0.74 -2.69
C VAL A 108 24.63 -0.12 -4.06
N ILE A 109 24.50 1.22 -4.13
CA ILE A 109 24.31 1.95 -5.40
C ILE A 109 25.48 1.65 -6.35
N LYS A 110 26.72 1.78 -5.88
CA LYS A 110 27.93 1.53 -6.68
C LYS A 110 28.02 0.08 -7.15
N SER A 111 27.69 -0.87 -6.27
CA SER A 111 27.73 -2.30 -6.58
C SER A 111 26.71 -2.70 -7.64
N PHE A 112 25.50 -2.14 -7.60
CA PHE A 112 24.42 -2.56 -8.50
C PHE A 112 24.34 -1.73 -9.80
N PHE A 113 24.67 -0.44 -9.72
CA PHE A 113 24.57 0.48 -10.86
C PHE A 113 25.93 0.77 -11.55
N ASP A 114 27.07 0.34 -10.98
CA ASP A 114 28.44 0.66 -11.41
C ASP A 114 28.80 2.16 -11.36
N THR A 115 27.97 2.98 -10.70
CA THR A 115 28.12 4.41 -10.54
C THR A 115 27.47 4.87 -9.24
N LEU A 116 27.82 6.07 -8.76
CA LEU A 116 27.13 6.73 -7.64
C LEU A 116 26.02 7.67 -8.10
N GLU A 117 25.98 8.00 -9.39
CA GLU A 117 24.94 8.83 -9.99
C GLU A 117 23.76 7.97 -10.45
N ILE A 118 22.55 8.36 -10.05
CA ILE A 118 21.29 7.71 -10.45
C ILE A 118 20.42 8.67 -11.25
N ASP A 119 19.51 8.14 -12.05
CA ASP A 119 18.61 8.98 -12.83
C ASP A 119 17.47 9.51 -11.96
N TYR A 120 16.79 8.64 -11.20
CA TYR A 120 15.65 9.03 -10.37
C TYR A 120 15.80 8.54 -8.94
N LEU A 121 15.59 9.44 -7.98
CA LEU A 121 15.30 9.15 -6.58
C LEU A 121 13.81 9.38 -6.34
N ILE A 122 13.07 8.31 -6.07
CA ILE A 122 11.63 8.37 -5.75
C ILE A 122 11.45 8.08 -4.28
N ILE A 123 10.93 9.05 -3.53
CA ILE A 123 10.76 8.96 -2.07
C ILE A 123 9.28 8.83 -1.75
N ASP A 124 8.87 7.64 -1.29
CA ASP A 124 7.51 7.36 -0.83
C ASP A 124 7.36 7.57 0.69
N GLN A 125 8.48 7.57 1.45
CA GLN A 125 8.43 7.55 2.91
C GLN A 125 9.08 8.78 3.52
N PRO A 126 8.30 9.71 4.12
CA PRO A 126 8.83 10.96 4.66
C PRO A 126 9.75 10.78 5.87
N THR A 127 9.65 9.66 6.62
CA THR A 127 10.59 9.40 7.73
C THR A 127 12.02 9.11 7.26
N MET A 128 12.22 8.95 5.95
CA MET A 128 13.55 8.84 5.32
C MET A 128 14.12 10.19 4.88
N VAL A 129 13.55 11.30 5.35
CA VAL A 129 14.07 12.65 5.12
C VAL A 129 15.56 12.72 5.43
N GLY A 130 16.32 13.33 4.51
CA GLY A 130 17.78 13.37 4.52
C GLY A 130 18.42 12.41 3.51
N ILE A 131 17.67 11.41 3.00
CA ILE A 131 18.18 10.49 1.96
C ILE A 131 18.54 11.25 0.68
N GLU A 132 17.82 12.29 0.36
CA GLU A 132 18.03 13.19 -0.78
C GLU A 132 19.36 13.93 -0.72
N ASN A 133 20.03 13.94 0.45
CA ASN A 133 21.38 14.50 0.63
C ASN A 133 22.50 13.45 0.55
N LEU A 134 22.13 12.15 0.57
CA LEU A 134 23.11 11.05 0.56
C LEU A 134 23.36 10.48 -0.84
N VAL A 135 22.50 10.79 -1.78
CA VAL A 135 22.44 10.21 -3.13
C VAL A 135 22.58 11.32 -4.16
N THR A 136 23.37 11.07 -5.21
CA THR A 136 23.47 11.98 -6.36
C THR A 136 22.46 11.53 -7.42
N ALA A 137 21.31 12.18 -7.45
CA ALA A 137 20.23 11.91 -8.41
C ALA A 137 20.06 13.05 -9.40
N LYS A 138 19.75 12.74 -10.68
CA LYS A 138 19.42 13.77 -11.68
C LYS A 138 18.07 14.40 -11.39
N LYS A 139 17.11 13.59 -10.92
CA LYS A 139 15.77 14.03 -10.53
C LYS A 139 15.38 13.41 -9.20
N ILE A 140 14.79 14.22 -8.33
CA ILE A 140 14.23 13.81 -7.04
C ILE A 140 12.71 14.00 -7.10
N ILE A 141 11.96 12.93 -6.87
CA ILE A 141 10.50 12.93 -6.88
C ILE A 141 9.99 12.54 -5.49
N TYR A 142 9.21 13.39 -4.87
CA TYR A 142 8.47 13.02 -3.68
C TYR A 142 7.11 12.46 -4.08
N ARG A 143 6.88 11.16 -3.78
CA ARG A 143 5.63 10.47 -4.06
C ARG A 143 4.91 10.16 -2.75
N ALA A 144 3.98 11.03 -2.36
CA ALA A 144 3.17 10.79 -1.17
C ALA A 144 2.05 9.78 -1.46
N THR A 145 1.96 8.73 -0.63
CA THR A 145 0.96 7.66 -0.79
C THR A 145 -0.20 7.77 0.18
N ASP A 146 -0.05 8.55 1.23
CA ASP A 146 -1.04 8.77 2.28
C ASP A 146 -0.85 10.16 2.92
N LEU A 147 -1.83 10.62 3.69
CA LEU A 147 -1.68 11.76 4.60
C LEU A 147 -0.90 11.28 5.84
N TYR A 148 0.42 11.19 5.71
CA TYR A 148 1.27 10.53 6.68
C TYR A 148 1.22 11.10 8.09
N ALA A 149 1.10 12.42 8.23
CA ALA A 149 0.99 13.06 9.54
C ALA A 149 -0.27 12.60 10.29
N GLU A 150 -1.38 12.43 9.59
CA GLU A 150 -2.65 11.92 10.14
C GLU A 150 -2.57 10.42 10.39
N MET A 151 -2.04 9.66 9.44
CA MET A 151 -1.90 8.21 9.52
C MET A 151 -1.02 7.78 10.69
N MET A 152 0.09 8.50 10.94
CA MET A 152 1.04 8.18 12.00
C MET A 152 0.75 8.92 13.31
N ASN A 153 -0.28 9.78 13.32
CA ASN A 153 -0.57 10.71 14.44
C ASN A 153 0.71 11.45 14.88
N ASP A 154 1.44 12.00 13.91
CA ASP A 154 2.77 12.58 14.11
C ASP A 154 2.96 13.84 13.26
N THR A 155 2.81 15.01 13.87
CA THR A 155 2.97 16.31 13.21
C THR A 155 4.42 16.61 12.77
N SER A 156 5.43 15.88 13.28
CA SER A 156 6.81 16.03 12.83
C SER A 156 7.02 15.62 11.37
N ILE A 157 6.11 14.78 10.86
CA ILE A 157 6.06 14.37 9.45
C ILE A 157 5.90 15.58 8.53
N LEU A 158 5.09 16.58 8.89
CA LEU A 158 4.92 17.81 8.09
C LEU A 158 6.24 18.54 7.86
N ASN A 159 7.13 18.56 8.86
CA ASN A 159 8.47 19.13 8.72
C ASN A 159 9.37 18.26 7.82
N ALA A 160 9.24 16.94 7.91
CA ALA A 160 9.97 16.02 7.06
C ALA A 160 9.55 16.16 5.59
N GLU A 161 8.25 16.17 5.30
CA GLU A 161 7.70 16.41 3.96
C GLU A 161 8.17 17.73 3.37
N LYS A 162 8.04 18.85 4.12
CA LYS A 162 8.52 20.17 3.69
C LYS A 162 10.01 20.16 3.32
N ASN A 163 10.85 19.42 4.08
CA ASN A 163 12.28 19.37 3.80
C ASN A 163 12.61 18.52 2.56
N ILE A 164 11.89 17.42 2.33
CA ILE A 164 12.02 16.64 1.10
C ILE A 164 11.55 17.46 -0.10
N ILE A 165 10.39 18.10 0.00
CA ILE A 165 9.78 18.91 -1.07
C ILE A 165 10.68 20.07 -1.50
N LYS A 166 11.43 20.69 -0.58
CA LYS A 166 12.44 21.73 -0.90
C LYS A 166 13.55 21.23 -1.83
N LYS A 167 13.80 19.92 -1.90
CA LYS A 167 14.83 19.29 -2.72
C LYS A 167 14.25 18.55 -3.93
N ALA A 168 12.96 18.32 -3.93
CA ALA A 168 12.28 17.62 -5.02
C ALA A 168 12.21 18.47 -6.28
N ASP A 169 12.31 17.82 -7.43
CA ASP A 169 12.05 18.39 -8.77
C ASP A 169 10.57 18.26 -9.13
N GLY A 170 9.85 17.30 -8.54
CA GLY A 170 8.43 17.08 -8.80
C GLY A 170 7.71 16.31 -7.70
N LEU A 171 6.39 16.42 -7.69
CA LEU A 171 5.50 15.86 -6.69
C LEU A 171 4.53 14.86 -7.32
N ILE A 172 4.31 13.72 -6.67
CA ILE A 172 3.28 12.76 -7.04
C ILE A 172 2.40 12.47 -5.83
N GLY A 173 1.09 12.60 -5.98
CA GLY A 173 0.10 12.17 -5.00
C GLY A 173 -0.67 10.96 -5.48
N THR A 174 -1.01 10.01 -4.58
CA THR A 174 -1.79 8.83 -4.95
C THR A 174 -3.30 9.02 -4.86
N SER A 175 -3.74 10.17 -4.36
CA SER A 175 -5.12 10.61 -4.33
C SER A 175 -5.18 12.13 -4.43
N LYS A 176 -6.34 12.67 -4.79
CA LYS A 176 -6.51 14.11 -4.89
C LYS A 176 -6.27 14.85 -3.56
N PRO A 177 -6.78 14.37 -2.40
CA PRO A 177 -6.46 14.97 -1.11
C PRO A 177 -4.96 14.95 -0.78
N VAL A 178 -4.26 13.83 -1.07
CA VAL A 178 -2.81 13.71 -0.85
C VAL A 178 -2.04 14.67 -1.77
N LEU A 179 -2.41 14.74 -3.05
CA LEU A 179 -1.77 15.66 -3.98
C LEU A 179 -1.96 17.12 -3.54
N ASN A 180 -3.17 17.52 -3.19
CA ASN A 180 -3.47 18.86 -2.69
C ASN A 180 -2.66 19.20 -1.43
N HIS A 181 -2.50 18.24 -0.52
CA HIS A 181 -1.71 18.41 0.70
C HIS A 181 -0.24 18.74 0.40
N ILE A 182 0.39 17.98 -0.49
CA ILE A 182 1.83 18.18 -0.79
C ILE A 182 2.07 19.38 -1.71
N THR A 183 1.16 19.68 -2.64
CA THR A 183 1.27 20.87 -3.51
C THR A 183 1.08 22.17 -2.73
N ALA A 184 0.24 22.19 -1.70
CA ALA A 184 0.11 23.35 -0.81
C ALA A 184 1.41 23.69 -0.04
N MET A 185 2.39 22.79 0.01
CA MET A 185 3.71 23.05 0.60
C MET A 185 4.68 23.73 -0.38
N ASN A 186 4.47 23.53 -1.69
CA ASN A 186 5.21 24.22 -2.76
C ASN A 186 4.38 24.16 -4.07
N GLU A 187 3.66 25.21 -4.37
CA GLU A 187 2.77 25.29 -5.54
C GLU A 187 3.52 25.47 -6.88
N GLU A 188 4.79 25.84 -6.84
CA GLU A 188 5.61 26.06 -8.04
C GLU A 188 6.13 24.74 -8.65
N LEU A 189 6.17 23.66 -7.86
CA LEU A 189 6.69 22.38 -8.34
C LEU A 189 5.69 21.68 -9.28
N PRO A 190 6.18 21.12 -10.40
CA PRO A 190 5.38 20.21 -11.21
C PRO A 190 4.78 19.11 -10.35
N SER A 191 3.50 18.82 -10.57
CA SER A 191 2.81 17.80 -9.79
C SER A 191 1.93 16.90 -10.65
N LEU A 192 1.76 15.64 -10.22
CA LEU A 192 0.98 14.64 -10.93
C LEU A 192 0.16 13.78 -9.98
N LEU A 193 -1.10 13.54 -10.32
CA LEU A 193 -1.93 12.52 -9.66
C LEU A 193 -1.65 11.16 -10.31
N VAL A 194 -1.10 10.22 -9.53
CA VAL A 194 -0.94 8.81 -9.94
C VAL A 194 -1.48 7.91 -8.86
N GLU A 195 -2.72 7.55 -8.99
CA GLU A 195 -3.41 6.65 -8.06
C GLU A 195 -2.75 5.27 -8.02
N ASN A 196 -2.95 4.53 -6.93
CA ASN A 196 -2.51 3.15 -6.87
C ASN A 196 -3.17 2.31 -7.97
N GLY A 197 -2.41 1.37 -8.49
CA GLY A 197 -2.83 0.46 -9.56
C GLY A 197 -3.23 -0.92 -9.05
N VAL A 198 -3.41 -1.83 -9.99
CA VAL A 198 -3.72 -3.25 -9.75
C VAL A 198 -2.85 -4.14 -10.62
N ASN A 199 -2.48 -5.31 -10.12
CA ASN A 199 -1.99 -6.40 -10.97
C ASN A 199 -3.21 -7.10 -11.59
N PHE A 200 -3.73 -6.53 -12.69
CA PHE A 200 -4.97 -6.98 -13.30
C PHE A 200 -4.91 -8.47 -13.68
N LYS A 201 -3.81 -8.90 -14.30
CA LYS A 201 -3.63 -10.29 -14.70
C LYS A 201 -3.75 -11.23 -13.50
N HIS A 202 -3.06 -10.93 -12.41
CA HIS A 202 -3.04 -11.72 -11.20
C HIS A 202 -4.44 -11.95 -10.59
N PHE A 203 -5.28 -10.91 -10.57
CA PHE A 203 -6.63 -10.99 -9.99
C PHE A 203 -7.70 -11.46 -10.98
N SER A 204 -7.49 -11.30 -12.30
CA SER A 204 -8.47 -11.65 -13.32
C SER A 204 -8.34 -13.06 -13.90
N GLU A 205 -7.14 -13.68 -13.84
CA GLU A 205 -6.93 -15.07 -14.24
C GLU A 205 -7.79 -16.01 -13.40
N GLU A 206 -8.42 -16.98 -14.06
CA GLU A 206 -9.25 -17.98 -13.39
C GLU A 206 -8.46 -18.81 -12.39
N ARG A 207 -9.03 -19.02 -11.23
CA ARG A 207 -8.49 -19.82 -10.13
C ARG A 207 -9.46 -20.92 -9.75
N GLU A 208 -8.96 -21.97 -9.15
CA GLU A 208 -9.80 -23.01 -8.55
C GLU A 208 -10.48 -22.50 -7.27
N MET A 209 -11.67 -23.02 -7.00
CA MET A 209 -12.42 -22.67 -5.79
C MET A 209 -11.65 -23.13 -4.54
N PRO A 210 -11.48 -22.27 -3.53
CA PRO A 210 -10.91 -22.70 -2.27
C PRO A 210 -11.71 -23.82 -1.62
N HIS A 211 -11.05 -24.88 -1.13
CA HIS A 211 -11.73 -26.00 -0.48
C HIS A 211 -12.71 -25.58 0.62
N LEU A 212 -12.35 -24.55 1.39
CA LEU A 212 -13.21 -24.02 2.44
C LEU A 212 -14.58 -23.59 1.92
N TYR A 213 -14.65 -23.05 0.69
CA TYR A 213 -15.89 -22.55 0.10
C TYR A 213 -16.85 -23.65 -0.35
N GLN A 214 -16.37 -24.89 -0.50
CA GLN A 214 -17.22 -26.05 -0.79
C GLN A 214 -18.25 -26.33 0.32
N ASN A 215 -17.92 -25.92 1.55
CA ASN A 215 -18.80 -26.06 2.72
C ASN A 215 -19.74 -24.87 2.93
N PHE A 216 -19.61 -23.80 2.14
CA PHE A 216 -20.43 -22.58 2.28
C PHE A 216 -21.60 -22.61 1.30
N ILE A 217 -22.77 -22.99 1.81
CA ILE A 217 -24.02 -22.96 1.03
C ILE A 217 -24.59 -21.55 1.12
N GLY A 218 -24.74 -20.86 -0.01
CA GLY A 218 -25.28 -19.51 -0.06
C GLY A 218 -24.33 -18.48 -0.63
N LYS A 219 -24.64 -17.21 -0.38
CA LYS A 219 -23.88 -16.05 -0.86
C LYS A 219 -22.69 -15.73 0.04
N ARG A 220 -21.67 -15.07 -0.52
CA ARG A 220 -20.43 -14.75 0.16
C ARG A 220 -20.08 -13.28 0.02
N ALA A 221 -19.97 -12.58 1.14
CA ALA A 221 -19.42 -11.23 1.23
C ALA A 221 -18.01 -11.30 1.78
N ILE A 222 -17.03 -10.62 1.16
CA ILE A 222 -15.62 -10.76 1.52
C ILE A 222 -14.94 -9.41 1.78
N TYR A 223 -14.17 -9.35 2.86
CA TYR A 223 -13.15 -8.33 3.11
C TYR A 223 -11.76 -8.97 3.12
N ALA A 224 -10.79 -8.35 2.42
CA ALA A 224 -9.41 -8.79 2.46
C ALA A 224 -8.47 -7.58 2.71
N GLY A 225 -7.80 -7.56 3.86
CA GLY A 225 -6.90 -6.47 4.22
C GLY A 225 -6.50 -6.41 5.68
N ALA A 226 -5.77 -5.36 6.05
CA ALA A 226 -5.41 -5.10 7.44
C ALA A 226 -6.67 -4.87 8.27
N ILE A 227 -6.70 -5.47 9.45
CA ILE A 227 -7.78 -5.33 10.43
C ILE A 227 -7.24 -4.42 11.54
N ASP A 228 -7.40 -3.11 11.32
CA ASP A 228 -6.92 -2.04 12.19
C ASP A 228 -7.98 -0.95 12.32
N GLU A 229 -7.67 0.17 12.99
CA GLU A 229 -8.60 1.27 13.25
C GLU A 229 -9.20 1.93 12.01
N ARG A 230 -8.65 1.67 10.82
CA ARG A 230 -9.17 2.17 9.55
C ARG A 230 -10.34 1.35 9.01
N LEU A 231 -10.53 0.14 9.53
CA LEU A 231 -11.65 -0.74 9.20
C LEU A 231 -12.80 -0.54 10.19
N ASP A 232 -14.02 -0.41 9.69
CA ASP A 232 -15.22 -0.53 10.49
C ASP A 232 -15.57 -2.02 10.65
N LEU A 233 -14.93 -2.68 11.62
CA LEU A 233 -15.18 -4.09 11.90
C LEU A 233 -16.60 -4.32 12.43
N ASN A 234 -17.19 -3.35 13.13
CA ASN A 234 -18.55 -3.47 13.62
C ASN A 234 -19.55 -3.59 12.47
N ALA A 235 -19.37 -2.83 11.39
CA ALA A 235 -20.21 -2.95 10.20
C ALA A 235 -20.17 -4.38 9.60
N ILE A 236 -19.00 -5.03 9.59
CA ILE A 236 -18.85 -6.44 9.14
C ILE A 236 -19.60 -7.41 10.06
N ILE A 237 -19.49 -7.19 11.37
CA ILE A 237 -20.14 -8.04 12.39
C ILE A 237 -21.66 -7.90 12.31
N ASP A 238 -22.15 -6.67 12.16
CA ASP A 238 -23.57 -6.37 12.04
C ASP A 238 -24.15 -6.95 10.74
N LEU A 239 -23.37 -6.91 9.64
CA LEU A 239 -23.71 -7.58 8.40
C LEU A 239 -23.92 -9.09 8.61
N ALA A 240 -22.96 -9.76 9.26
CA ALA A 240 -23.05 -11.20 9.50
C ALA A 240 -24.23 -11.57 10.39
N LYS A 241 -24.50 -10.80 11.45
CA LYS A 241 -25.65 -11.03 12.35
C LYS A 241 -26.99 -10.84 11.65
N SER A 242 -27.09 -9.81 10.80
CA SER A 242 -28.35 -9.43 10.15
C SER A 242 -28.66 -10.30 8.91
N ASN A 243 -27.65 -10.99 8.38
CA ASN A 243 -27.76 -11.79 7.15
C ASN A 243 -27.21 -13.21 7.36
N PRO A 244 -27.90 -14.07 8.10
CA PRO A 244 -27.44 -15.42 8.44
C PRO A 244 -27.29 -16.34 7.23
N ASP A 245 -27.90 -16.02 6.09
CA ASP A 245 -27.83 -16.68 4.80
C ASP A 245 -26.66 -16.22 3.93
N VAL A 246 -25.90 -15.21 4.37
CA VAL A 246 -24.70 -14.69 3.69
C VAL A 246 -23.46 -15.02 4.52
N HIS A 247 -22.53 -15.80 3.98
CA HIS A 247 -21.24 -16.04 4.60
C HIS A 247 -20.37 -14.79 4.50
N THR A 248 -20.01 -14.23 5.64
CA THR A 248 -19.15 -13.05 5.73
C THR A 248 -17.72 -13.49 6.02
N ILE A 249 -16.80 -13.25 5.09
CA ILE A 249 -15.43 -13.74 5.11
C ILE A 249 -14.49 -12.57 5.33
N VAL A 250 -13.59 -12.71 6.30
CA VAL A 250 -12.60 -11.68 6.67
C VAL A 250 -11.20 -12.29 6.57
N ILE A 251 -10.40 -11.74 5.65
CA ILE A 251 -9.01 -12.14 5.41
C ILE A 251 -8.09 -11.00 5.86
N GLY A 252 -7.11 -11.31 6.70
CA GLY A 252 -6.11 -10.35 7.16
C GLY A 252 -5.48 -10.76 8.49
N PRO A 253 -4.35 -10.15 8.86
CA PRO A 253 -3.71 -10.41 10.14
C PRO A 253 -4.62 -10.00 11.29
N LEU A 254 -4.78 -10.89 12.24
CA LEU A 254 -5.70 -10.78 13.36
C LEU A 254 -4.97 -10.99 14.68
N ASN A 255 -5.34 -10.23 15.70
CA ASN A 255 -5.02 -10.61 17.07
C ASN A 255 -6.06 -11.65 17.54
N GLU A 256 -5.70 -12.94 17.37
CA GLU A 256 -6.62 -14.05 17.52
C GLU A 256 -7.25 -14.17 18.92
N GLU A 257 -6.54 -13.74 19.99
CA GLU A 257 -7.02 -13.88 21.36
C GLU A 257 -8.21 -12.97 21.66
N THR A 258 -8.20 -11.75 21.13
CA THR A 258 -9.25 -10.76 21.42
C THR A 258 -10.53 -10.98 20.63
N ILE A 259 -10.44 -11.58 19.44
CA ILE A 259 -11.56 -11.69 18.50
C ILE A 259 -12.28 -13.03 18.57
N LYS A 260 -11.56 -14.13 18.85
CA LYS A 260 -12.17 -15.48 18.92
C LYS A 260 -13.34 -15.59 19.92
N ASP A 261 -13.27 -14.92 21.05
CA ASP A 261 -14.31 -15.04 22.09
C ASP A 261 -15.56 -14.19 21.81
N GLN A 262 -15.41 -13.03 21.18
CA GLN A 262 -16.54 -12.13 20.87
C GLN A 262 -17.46 -12.65 19.76
N TYR A 263 -16.94 -13.48 18.80
CA TYR A 263 -17.67 -13.80 17.58
C TYR A 263 -17.91 -15.28 17.34
N LYS A 264 -17.52 -16.16 18.29
CA LYS A 264 -17.71 -17.62 18.24
C LYS A 264 -19.13 -18.08 17.92
N ASN A 265 -20.11 -17.27 18.30
CA ASN A 265 -21.53 -17.60 18.12
C ASN A 265 -22.12 -17.18 16.78
N ILE A 266 -21.37 -16.47 15.92
CA ILE A 266 -21.83 -16.01 14.61
C ILE A 266 -21.40 -17.04 13.58
N LYS A 267 -22.26 -18.00 13.26
CA LYS A 267 -21.95 -19.17 12.43
C LYS A 267 -21.51 -18.85 11.00
N ASN A 268 -21.97 -17.73 10.45
CA ASN A 268 -21.68 -17.27 9.09
C ASN A 268 -20.59 -16.22 9.01
N LEU A 269 -19.87 -15.94 10.11
CA LEU A 269 -18.71 -15.03 10.13
C LEU A 269 -17.42 -15.84 10.24
N HIS A 270 -16.54 -15.69 9.23
CA HIS A 270 -15.34 -16.50 9.08
C HIS A 270 -14.09 -15.62 9.02
N PHE A 271 -13.25 -15.70 10.06
CA PHE A 271 -11.94 -15.07 10.07
C PHE A 271 -10.88 -16.09 9.62
N LEU A 272 -10.26 -15.85 8.47
CA LEU A 272 -9.30 -16.82 7.88
C LEU A 272 -7.84 -16.49 8.22
N GLY A 273 -7.58 -15.35 8.91
CA GLY A 273 -6.21 -14.90 9.13
C GLY A 273 -5.56 -14.39 7.85
N SER A 274 -4.22 -14.33 7.85
CA SER A 274 -3.46 -13.91 6.67
C SER A 274 -3.42 -15.04 5.64
N ILE A 275 -3.69 -14.71 4.38
CA ILE A 275 -3.57 -15.60 3.22
C ILE A 275 -2.46 -15.05 2.32
N ASP A 276 -1.71 -15.93 1.66
CA ASP A 276 -0.67 -15.54 0.71
C ASP A 276 -1.29 -14.72 -0.43
N TYR A 277 -0.55 -13.72 -0.90
CA TYR A 277 -1.00 -12.84 -1.99
C TYR A 277 -1.34 -13.63 -3.27
N ASN A 278 -0.63 -14.74 -3.53
CA ASN A 278 -0.88 -15.57 -4.71
C ASN A 278 -2.18 -16.37 -4.61
N ASP A 279 -2.65 -16.67 -3.42
CA ASP A 279 -3.88 -17.43 -3.19
C ASP A 279 -5.12 -16.53 -3.07
N LEU A 280 -4.92 -15.25 -2.73
CA LEU A 280 -5.99 -14.28 -2.52
C LEU A 280 -6.99 -14.19 -3.69
N PRO A 281 -6.56 -14.19 -4.98
CA PRO A 281 -7.50 -14.14 -6.11
C PRO A 281 -8.57 -15.23 -6.09
N ALA A 282 -8.21 -16.46 -5.66
CA ALA A 282 -9.17 -17.57 -5.58
C ALA A 282 -10.32 -17.24 -4.62
N TYR A 283 -10.02 -16.70 -3.43
CA TYR A 283 -11.05 -16.33 -2.46
C TYR A 283 -11.94 -15.19 -2.97
N LEU A 284 -11.35 -14.21 -3.65
CA LEU A 284 -12.12 -13.10 -4.22
C LEU A 284 -13.03 -13.58 -5.35
N GLN A 285 -12.50 -14.36 -6.30
CA GLN A 285 -13.25 -14.78 -7.48
C GLN A 285 -14.47 -15.65 -7.15
N TYR A 286 -14.51 -16.31 -6.02
CA TYR A 286 -15.65 -17.13 -5.59
C TYR A 286 -16.52 -16.47 -4.52
N ALA A 287 -16.34 -15.19 -4.27
CA ALA A 287 -17.30 -14.36 -3.53
C ALA A 287 -18.33 -13.71 -4.46
N ASP A 288 -19.38 -13.14 -3.90
CA ASP A 288 -20.48 -12.46 -4.61
C ASP A 288 -20.36 -10.93 -4.51
N VAL A 289 -19.83 -10.43 -3.39
CA VAL A 289 -19.63 -9.00 -3.14
C VAL A 289 -18.38 -8.75 -2.28
N ALA A 290 -17.63 -7.73 -2.60
CA ALA A 290 -16.51 -7.28 -1.78
C ALA A 290 -16.92 -6.16 -0.84
N LEU A 291 -16.36 -6.17 0.37
CA LEU A 291 -16.62 -5.19 1.41
C LEU A 291 -15.42 -4.27 1.59
N LEU A 292 -15.64 -2.97 1.63
CA LEU A 292 -14.64 -1.97 1.99
C LEU A 292 -15.24 -0.98 3.01
N PRO A 293 -15.60 -1.46 4.21
CA PRO A 293 -16.22 -0.63 5.24
C PRO A 293 -15.14 0.19 5.95
N LEU A 294 -14.95 1.41 5.46
CA LEU A 294 -13.98 2.35 6.03
C LEU A 294 -14.54 2.95 7.33
N SER A 295 -13.74 2.99 8.39
CA SER A 295 -14.07 3.71 9.61
C SER A 295 -13.99 5.22 9.42
N ASN A 296 -14.37 6.00 10.45
CA ASN A 296 -14.21 7.45 10.47
C ASN A 296 -12.76 7.89 10.78
N HIS A 297 -11.79 6.97 10.73
CA HIS A 297 -10.38 7.31 10.97
C HIS A 297 -9.87 8.29 9.91
N LYS A 298 -9.19 9.36 10.34
CA LYS A 298 -8.74 10.46 9.47
C LYS A 298 -7.89 10.01 8.29
N ALA A 299 -7.07 8.96 8.49
CA ALA A 299 -6.24 8.40 7.40
C ALA A 299 -7.07 7.87 6.21
N ASN A 300 -8.37 7.61 6.37
CA ASN A 300 -9.22 7.19 5.27
C ASN A 300 -9.57 8.33 4.30
N ASN A 301 -9.47 9.59 4.71
CA ASN A 301 -9.84 10.76 3.88
C ASN A 301 -8.93 10.92 2.64
N GLY A 302 -7.64 10.56 2.77
CA GLY A 302 -6.66 10.67 1.68
C GLY A 302 -6.34 9.35 0.98
N ARG A 303 -7.07 8.27 1.28
CA ARG A 303 -6.65 6.94 0.88
C ARG A 303 -6.97 6.61 -0.58
N SER A 304 -5.98 6.06 -1.29
CA SER A 304 -6.12 5.41 -2.60
C SER A 304 -6.10 3.89 -2.43
N PRO A 305 -7.23 3.23 -2.10
CA PRO A 305 -7.22 1.83 -1.73
C PRO A 305 -6.97 0.94 -2.96
N MET A 306 -5.84 0.22 -2.97
CA MET A 306 -5.54 -0.81 -3.99
C MET A 306 -6.62 -1.89 -4.04
N LYS A 307 -7.16 -2.26 -2.87
CA LYS A 307 -8.21 -3.26 -2.72
C LYS A 307 -9.42 -3.02 -3.61
N LEU A 308 -9.78 -1.76 -3.85
CA LEU A 308 -10.87 -1.41 -4.74
C LEU A 308 -10.66 -2.04 -6.12
N TYR A 309 -9.50 -1.82 -6.71
CA TYR A 309 -9.21 -2.33 -8.04
C TYR A 309 -8.87 -3.82 -8.04
N GLU A 310 -8.33 -4.36 -6.95
CA GLU A 310 -8.13 -5.81 -6.75
C GLU A 310 -9.48 -6.55 -6.76
N TYR A 311 -10.47 -6.03 -6.05
CA TYR A 311 -11.83 -6.58 -6.02
C TYR A 311 -12.51 -6.51 -7.39
N LEU A 312 -12.49 -5.33 -8.02
CA LEU A 312 -13.06 -5.15 -9.36
C LEU A 312 -12.37 -6.03 -10.40
N ALA A 313 -11.03 -6.20 -10.33
CA ALA A 313 -10.28 -7.08 -11.22
C ALA A 313 -10.60 -8.57 -10.99
N ALA A 314 -10.97 -8.97 -9.76
CA ALA A 314 -11.48 -10.30 -9.47
C ALA A 314 -12.94 -10.50 -9.92
N GLY A 315 -13.61 -9.46 -10.42
CA GLY A 315 -15.00 -9.49 -10.88
C GLY A 315 -16.01 -9.30 -9.75
N LEU A 316 -15.61 -8.63 -8.65
CA LEU A 316 -16.51 -8.37 -7.52
C LEU A 316 -17.01 -6.93 -7.50
N PRO A 317 -18.33 -6.69 -7.42
CA PRO A 317 -18.87 -5.40 -7.05
C PRO A 317 -18.44 -5.07 -5.61
N VAL A 318 -18.23 -3.78 -5.33
CA VAL A 318 -17.68 -3.32 -4.05
C VAL A 318 -18.70 -2.49 -3.28
N VAL A 319 -19.04 -2.92 -2.07
CA VAL A 319 -19.84 -2.15 -1.12
C VAL A 319 -18.88 -1.42 -0.16
N THR A 320 -18.96 -0.09 -0.14
CA THR A 320 -18.02 0.75 0.60
C THR A 320 -18.70 1.94 1.25
N LYS A 321 -18.06 2.50 2.29
CA LYS A 321 -18.45 3.78 2.84
C LYS A 321 -18.10 4.91 1.87
N LYS A 322 -18.98 5.91 1.79
CA LYS A 322 -18.77 7.09 0.94
C LYS A 322 -17.58 7.90 1.46
N THR A 323 -16.63 8.17 0.58
CA THR A 323 -15.55 9.15 0.77
C THR A 323 -15.46 10.04 -0.46
N ASP A 324 -14.97 11.27 -0.30
CA ASP A 324 -14.85 12.20 -1.44
C ASP A 324 -13.95 11.63 -2.54
N GLU A 325 -12.86 10.96 -2.16
CA GLU A 325 -11.96 10.31 -3.11
C GLU A 325 -12.67 9.23 -3.95
N LEU A 326 -13.45 8.35 -3.33
CA LEU A 326 -14.15 7.27 -4.02
C LEU A 326 -15.30 7.80 -4.90
N VAL A 327 -15.99 8.84 -4.44
CA VAL A 327 -17.02 9.53 -5.24
C VAL A 327 -16.40 10.18 -6.48
N ASN A 328 -15.29 10.88 -6.31
CA ASN A 328 -14.61 11.59 -7.41
C ASN A 328 -14.06 10.63 -8.48
N ARG A 329 -13.77 9.37 -8.14
CA ARG A 329 -13.33 8.36 -9.12
C ARG A 329 -14.42 7.97 -10.09
N ASN A 330 -15.69 8.06 -9.70
CA ASN A 330 -16.86 7.73 -10.53
C ASN A 330 -16.76 6.37 -11.23
N GLU A 331 -16.24 5.37 -10.49
CA GLU A 331 -16.07 4.00 -11.01
C GLU A 331 -17.39 3.23 -10.97
N LYS A 332 -17.63 2.43 -12.01
CA LYS A 332 -18.74 1.48 -12.03
C LYS A 332 -18.56 0.37 -11.00
N ASN A 333 -19.67 -0.23 -10.58
CA ASN A 333 -19.71 -1.36 -9.66
C ASN A 333 -19.17 -1.06 -8.24
N ILE A 334 -19.17 0.23 -7.85
CA ILE A 334 -18.97 0.69 -6.47
C ILE A 334 -20.33 1.16 -5.94
N TYR A 335 -20.71 0.63 -4.80
CA TYR A 335 -21.99 0.90 -4.14
C TYR A 335 -21.73 1.51 -2.77
N PHE A 336 -22.19 2.74 -2.57
CA PHE A 336 -22.04 3.44 -1.30
C PHE A 336 -23.16 3.09 -0.35
N TYR A 337 -22.86 2.67 0.86
CA TYR A 337 -23.86 2.34 1.87
C TYR A 337 -24.07 3.45 2.91
N GLU A 338 -25.32 3.64 3.29
CA GLU A 338 -25.72 4.22 4.56
C GLU A 338 -26.05 3.07 5.56
N ASN A 339 -26.73 2.03 5.07
CA ASN A 339 -26.95 0.77 5.77
C ASN A 339 -26.29 -0.36 4.97
N ILE A 340 -25.21 -0.93 5.54
CA ILE A 340 -24.44 -1.97 4.86
C ILE A 340 -25.27 -3.22 4.56
N ASN A 341 -26.22 -3.57 5.45
CA ASN A 341 -27.05 -4.77 5.33
C ASN A 341 -27.94 -4.70 4.09
N GLU A 342 -28.61 -3.58 3.91
CA GLU A 342 -29.51 -3.34 2.77
C GLU A 342 -28.72 -3.29 1.46
N THR A 343 -27.62 -2.50 1.44
CA THR A 343 -26.82 -2.34 0.23
C THR A 343 -26.17 -3.66 -0.21
N VAL A 344 -25.69 -4.49 0.71
CA VAL A 344 -25.12 -5.80 0.37
C VAL A 344 -26.18 -6.72 -0.24
N ARG A 345 -27.40 -6.77 0.32
CA ARG A 345 -28.49 -7.56 -0.24
C ARG A 345 -28.89 -7.08 -1.63
N GLU A 346 -29.03 -5.77 -1.81
CA GLU A 346 -29.33 -5.15 -3.11
C GLU A 346 -28.27 -5.54 -4.15
N VAL A 347 -26.98 -5.34 -3.85
CA VAL A 347 -25.89 -5.64 -4.78
C VAL A 347 -25.82 -7.13 -5.13
N ILE A 348 -26.01 -8.03 -4.16
CA ILE A 348 -26.08 -9.47 -4.41
C ILE A 348 -27.26 -9.81 -5.34
N SER A 349 -28.43 -9.14 -5.17
CA SER A 349 -29.61 -9.37 -5.98
C SER A 349 -29.46 -8.96 -7.45
N LEU A 350 -28.53 -8.02 -7.76
CA LEU A 350 -28.23 -7.61 -9.13
C LEU A 350 -27.64 -8.75 -9.97
N ASN A 351 -27.08 -9.77 -9.33
CA ASN A 351 -26.48 -10.95 -9.99
C ASN A 351 -25.52 -10.60 -11.15
N LEU A 352 -24.66 -9.61 -10.91
CA LEU A 352 -23.76 -9.06 -11.92
C LEU A 352 -22.82 -10.14 -12.47
N GLN A 353 -22.60 -10.11 -13.77
CA GLN A 353 -21.64 -10.99 -14.40
C GLN A 353 -20.22 -10.51 -14.11
N LYS A 354 -19.33 -11.40 -13.70
CA LYS A 354 -17.95 -11.06 -13.32
C LYS A 354 -17.17 -10.37 -14.43
N ASN A 355 -17.40 -10.76 -15.68
CA ASN A 355 -16.74 -10.15 -16.84
C ASN A 355 -17.16 -8.69 -17.03
N ASP A 356 -18.43 -8.36 -16.76
CA ASP A 356 -18.94 -6.99 -16.85
C ASP A 356 -18.32 -6.10 -15.75
N VAL A 357 -18.08 -6.68 -14.56
CA VAL A 357 -17.42 -5.97 -13.47
C VAL A 357 -15.94 -5.72 -13.78
N LYS A 358 -15.25 -6.67 -14.41
CA LYS A 358 -13.83 -6.54 -14.81
C LYS A 358 -13.61 -5.57 -15.96
N GLU A 359 -14.66 -5.22 -16.72
CA GLU A 359 -14.54 -4.39 -17.91
C GLU A 359 -13.83 -3.07 -17.59
N ASN A 360 -12.84 -2.74 -18.41
CA ASN A 360 -12.02 -1.53 -18.30
C ASN A 360 -11.14 -1.40 -17.04
N ILE A 361 -11.09 -2.39 -16.13
CA ILE A 361 -10.22 -2.31 -14.95
C ILE A 361 -8.73 -2.43 -15.32
N GLY A 362 -8.41 -3.11 -16.43
CA GLY A 362 -7.03 -3.21 -16.93
C GLY A 362 -6.33 -1.86 -17.17
N LYS A 363 -7.08 -0.77 -17.43
CA LYS A 363 -6.53 0.59 -17.56
C LYS A 363 -5.85 1.10 -16.27
N TYR A 364 -6.16 0.50 -15.12
CA TYR A 364 -5.54 0.83 -13.83
C TYR A 364 -4.32 -0.07 -13.52
N GLY A 365 -3.84 -0.84 -14.50
CA GLY A 365 -2.66 -1.69 -14.36
C GLY A 365 -1.41 -0.92 -13.98
N TRP A 366 -0.51 -1.57 -13.24
CA TRP A 366 0.76 -0.96 -12.80
C TRP A 366 1.65 -0.53 -13.94
N GLU A 367 1.56 -1.16 -15.10
CA GLU A 367 2.28 -0.74 -16.31
C GLU A 367 1.90 0.68 -16.74
N GLN A 368 0.59 0.98 -16.74
CA GLN A 368 0.10 2.32 -17.05
C GLN A 368 0.55 3.35 -16.00
N LYS A 369 0.52 2.96 -14.71
CA LYS A 369 0.99 3.83 -13.62
C LYS A 369 2.49 4.10 -13.72
N ALA A 370 3.30 3.08 -13.99
CA ALA A 370 4.74 3.23 -14.19
C ALA A 370 5.07 4.12 -15.40
N LYS A 371 4.32 3.98 -16.50
CA LYS A 371 4.46 4.85 -17.68
C LYS A 371 4.18 6.32 -17.33
N LEU A 372 3.11 6.61 -16.60
CA LEU A 372 2.79 7.98 -16.16
C LEU A 372 3.90 8.57 -15.28
N VAL A 373 4.41 7.79 -14.32
CA VAL A 373 5.53 8.23 -13.46
C VAL A 373 6.80 8.47 -14.29
N TYR A 374 7.09 7.60 -15.24
CA TYR A 374 8.25 7.73 -16.11
C TYR A 374 8.16 8.98 -17.00
N GLU A 375 7.04 9.16 -17.69
CA GLU A 375 6.81 10.33 -18.55
C GLU A 375 6.85 11.65 -17.77
N PHE A 376 6.36 11.65 -16.54
CA PHE A 376 6.48 12.78 -15.65
C PHE A 376 7.93 13.07 -15.29
N ALA A 377 8.68 12.04 -14.85
CA ALA A 377 10.09 12.17 -14.49
C ALA A 377 10.98 12.66 -15.67
N GLU A 378 10.66 12.29 -16.91
CA GLU A 378 11.40 12.76 -18.09
C GLU A 378 11.10 14.23 -18.47
N LYS A 379 9.98 14.78 -18.01
CA LYS A 379 9.60 16.18 -18.25
C LYS A 379 10.13 17.15 -17.20
N LEU A 380 10.55 16.65 -16.03
CA LEU A 380 11.19 17.47 -14.98
C LEU A 380 12.61 17.89 -15.42
#